data_6ae8abe7ecf31d04055bb3b51b7fcd86
#
_entry.id   6ae8abe7ecf31d04055bb3b51b7fcd86
#
_cell.length_a   1.000
_cell.length_b   1.000
_cell.length_c   1.000
_cell.angle_alpha   90.00
_cell.angle_beta   90.00
_cell.angle_gamma   90.00
#
_symmetry.space_group_name_H-M   'P 1'
#
loop_
_entity.id
_entity.type
_entity.pdbx_description
1 polymer ?
#
loop_
_entity_poly.entity_id
_entity_poly.type
_entity_poly.pdbx_seq_one_letter_code
_entity_poly.pdbx_strand_id
1 'polypeptide(L)'
;KNLEYAGHSLNSLFAQRSNLFRLSFYRMLSSMKRFNQQAREDLPQISKNTPLGDYLKTNNYPDEFINNYIIPIGAAIWSTVPSNMMEIPAVFFIRFFENHGFLQILDRPKWWVIKGGSNQYVKKIITDFKDRIRLSTPVNKIKREGNIVTIRHGQNQQLEESFDAVVLATHSDQSLKLLDKPTVKEKEILGALPYQKNDALLHYDDSILPKRRLAWSSWNYFLDHDINEPIVLTYNMNILQGLKASRTFCVTLNNTDSIDENKIIKQLSYEHPLFTIEGIEAQKRK
;
A
#
# COMPACT_ATOMS: atom_id res chain seq x y z
N LYS A 1 12.99 -10.75 18.88
CA LYS A 1 12.50 -12.13 19.12
C LYS A 1 11.60 -12.46 17.95
N ASN A 2 12.03 -13.40 17.11
CA ASN A 2 11.37 -13.64 15.83
C ASN A 2 10.02 -14.36 16.07
N LEU A 3 8.94 -13.69 15.74
CA LEU A 3 7.59 -14.26 15.65
C LEU A 3 7.30 -14.51 14.17
N GLU A 4 7.12 -15.78 13.78
CA GLU A 4 6.79 -16.16 12.40
C GLU A 4 5.45 -16.89 12.37
N TYR A 5 4.51 -16.35 11.61
CA TYR A 5 3.21 -16.97 11.38
C TYR A 5 2.59 -16.44 10.08
N ALA A 6 1.61 -17.17 9.55
CA ALA A 6 0.79 -16.71 8.43
C ALA A 6 -0.67 -17.12 8.63
N GLY A 7 -1.60 -16.31 8.14
CA GLY A 7 -3.04 -16.44 8.44
C GLY A 7 -3.84 -17.28 7.46
N HIS A 8 -3.22 -18.08 6.56
CA HIS A 8 -3.95 -18.82 5.53
C HIS A 8 -4.42 -20.23 5.95
N SER A 9 -3.86 -20.79 7.04
CA SER A 9 -4.27 -22.06 7.60
C SER A 9 -3.84 -22.18 9.07
N LEU A 10 -4.44 -23.12 9.84
CA LEU A 10 -3.97 -23.42 11.19
C LEU A 10 -2.52 -23.87 11.21
N ASN A 11 -2.09 -24.64 10.21
CA ASN A 11 -0.71 -25.12 10.11
C ASN A 11 0.27 -23.94 9.91
N SER A 12 -0.06 -22.98 9.08
CA SER A 12 0.75 -21.78 8.85
C SER A 12 0.68 -20.78 10.01
N LEU A 13 -0.46 -20.70 10.69
CA LEU A 13 -0.61 -19.89 11.91
C LEU A 13 0.36 -20.33 13.00
N PHE A 14 0.55 -21.63 13.12
CA PHE A 14 1.52 -22.24 14.03
C PHE A 14 2.79 -22.73 13.30
N ALA A 15 3.20 -22.05 12.22
CA ALA A 15 4.46 -22.38 11.52
C ALA A 15 5.65 -22.40 12.48
N GLN A 16 5.69 -21.49 13.43
CA GLN A 16 6.58 -21.53 14.57
C GLN A 16 5.92 -22.31 15.72
N ARG A 17 6.23 -23.61 15.84
CA ARG A 17 5.58 -24.51 16.80
C ARG A 17 5.68 -24.07 18.26
N SER A 18 6.72 -23.32 18.63
CA SER A 18 6.82 -22.73 19.98
C SER A 18 5.70 -21.74 20.31
N ASN A 19 4.97 -21.21 19.32
CA ASN A 19 3.82 -20.34 19.54
C ASN A 19 2.62 -21.08 20.18
N LEU A 20 2.58 -22.41 20.09
CA LEU A 20 1.59 -23.24 20.79
C LEU A 20 1.65 -23.08 22.32
N PHE A 21 2.81 -22.68 22.85
CA PHE A 21 3.04 -22.52 24.29
C PHE A 21 3.18 -21.04 24.71
N ARG A 22 2.87 -20.07 23.83
CA ARG A 22 3.02 -18.64 24.11
C ARG A 22 1.67 -17.99 24.40
N LEU A 23 1.43 -17.61 25.65
CA LEU A 23 0.21 -16.89 26.07
C LEU A 23 0.02 -15.56 25.30
N SER A 24 1.10 -14.84 25.03
CA SER A 24 1.06 -13.59 24.23
C SER A 24 0.53 -13.84 22.81
N PHE A 25 0.84 -14.98 22.21
CA PHE A 25 0.32 -15.34 20.89
C PHE A 25 -1.19 -15.58 20.92
N TYR A 26 -1.70 -16.28 21.95
CA TYR A 26 -3.14 -16.48 22.13
C TYR A 26 -3.88 -15.18 22.47
N ARG A 27 -3.27 -14.28 23.26
CA ARG A 27 -3.82 -12.93 23.49
C ARG A 27 -3.94 -12.14 22.17
N MET A 28 -2.94 -12.20 21.32
CA MET A 28 -3.01 -11.61 19.99
C MET A 28 -4.18 -12.20 19.17
N LEU A 29 -4.29 -13.53 19.09
CA LEU A 29 -5.36 -14.19 18.31
C LEU A 29 -6.76 -13.89 18.85
N SER A 30 -6.95 -13.90 20.18
CA SER A 30 -8.24 -13.53 20.78
C SER A 30 -8.60 -12.08 20.51
N SER A 31 -7.61 -11.19 20.53
CA SER A 31 -7.79 -9.78 20.20
C SER A 31 -8.11 -9.56 18.72
N MET A 32 -7.54 -10.36 17.80
CA MET A 32 -7.94 -10.35 16.39
C MET A 32 -9.44 -10.69 16.25
N LYS A 33 -9.90 -11.75 16.92
CA LYS A 33 -11.31 -12.14 16.90
C LYS A 33 -12.21 -11.05 17.47
N ARG A 34 -11.83 -10.47 18.63
CA ARG A 34 -12.55 -9.37 19.28
C ARG A 34 -12.61 -8.14 18.36
N PHE A 35 -11.49 -7.72 17.78
CA PHE A 35 -11.42 -6.57 16.88
C PHE A 35 -12.33 -6.76 15.65
N ASN A 36 -12.30 -7.94 15.05
CA ASN A 36 -13.11 -8.23 13.86
C ASN A 36 -14.61 -8.08 14.10
N GLN A 37 -15.08 -8.36 15.33
CA GLN A 37 -16.47 -8.17 15.72
C GLN A 37 -16.73 -6.74 16.17
N GLN A 38 -16.01 -6.27 17.17
CA GLN A 38 -16.22 -4.97 17.82
C GLN A 38 -16.05 -3.81 16.85
N ALA A 39 -15.05 -3.86 15.95
CA ALA A 39 -14.81 -2.78 14.99
C ALA A 39 -15.99 -2.55 14.05
N ARG A 40 -16.77 -3.59 13.70
CA ARG A 40 -18.00 -3.44 12.89
C ARG A 40 -19.13 -2.81 13.69
N GLU A 41 -19.29 -3.25 14.94
CA GLU A 41 -20.34 -2.76 15.85
C GLU A 41 -20.11 -1.27 16.18
N ASP A 42 -18.85 -0.89 16.40
CA ASP A 42 -18.46 0.46 16.77
C ASP A 42 -18.47 1.44 15.57
N LEU A 43 -18.26 0.95 14.33
CA LEU A 43 -18.05 1.77 13.13
C LEU A 43 -19.08 2.90 12.95
N PRO A 44 -20.40 2.72 13.19
CA PRO A 44 -21.38 3.79 13.08
C PRO A 44 -21.23 4.92 14.11
N GLN A 45 -20.57 4.63 15.24
CA GLN A 45 -20.48 5.51 16.40
C GLN A 45 -19.10 6.17 16.55
N ILE A 46 -18.08 5.67 15.84
CA ILE A 46 -16.72 6.25 15.90
C ILE A 46 -16.72 7.63 15.26
N SER A 47 -16.19 8.62 15.97
CA SER A 47 -15.96 9.95 15.40
C SER A 47 -14.99 9.86 14.20
N LYS A 48 -15.29 10.62 13.13
CA LYS A 48 -14.50 10.60 11.89
C LYS A 48 -13.04 10.96 12.11
N ASN A 49 -12.75 11.75 13.15
CA ASN A 49 -11.42 12.25 13.46
C ASN A 49 -10.71 11.45 14.57
N THR A 50 -11.29 10.34 15.04
CA THR A 50 -10.65 9.50 16.05
C THR A 50 -9.44 8.78 15.43
N PRO A 51 -8.20 9.01 15.91
CA PRO A 51 -7.03 8.27 15.46
C PRO A 51 -7.17 6.77 15.79
N LEU A 52 -6.58 5.91 14.96
CA LEU A 52 -6.58 4.47 15.20
C LEU A 52 -5.95 4.11 16.55
N GLY A 53 -4.86 4.78 16.91
CA GLY A 53 -4.18 4.59 18.19
C GLY A 53 -5.08 4.85 19.38
N ASP A 54 -5.86 5.92 19.36
CA ASP A 54 -6.79 6.27 20.43
C ASP A 54 -7.95 5.25 20.52
N TYR A 55 -8.49 4.82 19.36
CA TYR A 55 -9.50 3.77 19.32
C TYR A 55 -9.00 2.47 19.95
N LEU A 56 -7.80 2.02 19.59
CA LEU A 56 -7.21 0.79 20.10
C LEU A 56 -6.93 0.89 21.61
N LYS A 57 -6.42 2.02 22.08
CA LYS A 57 -6.12 2.28 23.47
C LYS A 57 -7.40 2.35 24.34
N THR A 58 -8.40 3.10 23.90
CA THR A 58 -9.69 3.23 24.59
C THR A 58 -10.39 1.87 24.74
N ASN A 59 -10.25 1.00 23.76
CA ASN A 59 -10.81 -0.34 23.79
C ASN A 59 -9.87 -1.38 24.44
N ASN A 60 -8.79 -0.97 25.09
CA ASN A 60 -7.84 -1.83 25.81
C ASN A 60 -7.32 -3.00 24.96
N TYR A 61 -6.91 -2.74 23.72
CA TYR A 61 -6.22 -3.74 22.91
C TYR A 61 -4.78 -3.91 23.38
N PRO A 62 -4.29 -5.15 23.56
CA PRO A 62 -2.95 -5.40 24.06
C PRO A 62 -1.87 -5.11 23.00
N ASP A 63 -0.67 -4.75 23.48
CA ASP A 63 0.47 -4.42 22.62
C ASP A 63 0.84 -5.54 21.65
N GLU A 64 0.67 -6.80 22.05
CA GLU A 64 0.94 -7.94 21.17
C GLU A 64 0.04 -7.95 19.92
N PHE A 65 -1.21 -7.49 20.06
CA PHE A 65 -2.12 -7.36 18.93
C PHE A 65 -1.81 -6.13 18.08
N ILE A 66 -1.55 -5.01 18.74
CA ILE A 66 -1.23 -3.75 18.05
C ILE A 66 0.06 -3.90 17.25
N ASN A 67 1.15 -4.31 17.90
CA ASN A 67 2.48 -4.33 17.32
C ASN A 67 2.74 -5.52 16.39
N ASN A 68 2.06 -6.66 16.57
CA ASN A 68 2.33 -7.83 15.75
C ASN A 68 1.24 -8.12 14.70
N TYR A 69 0.13 -7.37 14.69
CA TYR A 69 -0.94 -7.57 13.71
C TYR A 69 -1.43 -6.26 13.09
N ILE A 70 -1.99 -5.30 13.86
CA ILE A 70 -2.64 -4.11 13.32
C ILE A 70 -1.65 -3.19 12.61
N ILE A 71 -0.58 -2.78 13.29
CA ILE A 71 0.43 -1.89 12.71
C ILE A 71 1.06 -2.54 11.48
N PRO A 72 1.56 -3.79 11.55
CA PRO A 72 2.21 -4.41 10.41
C PRO A 72 1.32 -4.56 9.19
N ILE A 73 0.10 -5.03 9.36
CA ILE A 73 -0.80 -5.22 8.22
C ILE A 73 -1.21 -3.87 7.61
N GLY A 74 -1.48 -2.87 8.44
CA GLY A 74 -1.81 -1.54 7.96
C GLY A 74 -0.63 -0.87 7.24
N ALA A 75 0.53 -0.85 7.86
CA ALA A 75 1.71 -0.25 7.25
C ALA A 75 2.16 -0.98 5.97
N ALA A 76 1.94 -2.31 5.88
CA ALA A 76 2.16 -3.06 4.64
C ALA A 76 1.17 -2.69 3.53
N ILE A 77 -0.11 -2.44 3.86
CA ILE A 77 -1.14 -2.04 2.90
C ILE A 77 -0.87 -0.64 2.35
N TRP A 78 -0.49 0.30 3.20
CA TRP A 78 -0.32 1.70 2.82
C TRP A 78 1.13 2.13 2.62
N SER A 79 2.09 1.20 2.72
CA SER A 79 3.54 1.44 2.53
C SER A 79 4.03 2.62 3.36
N THR A 80 3.62 2.70 4.64
CA THR A 80 3.91 3.80 5.55
C THR A 80 4.72 3.34 6.75
N VAL A 81 5.22 4.30 7.55
CA VAL A 81 5.91 3.98 8.81
C VAL A 81 4.91 3.58 9.91
N PRO A 82 5.30 2.70 10.85
CA PRO A 82 4.44 2.25 11.94
C PRO A 82 3.81 3.38 12.78
N SER A 83 4.56 4.44 13.05
CA SER A 83 4.07 5.60 13.82
C SER A 83 2.90 6.30 13.13
N ASN A 84 2.95 6.48 11.82
CA ASN A 84 1.87 7.10 11.05
C ASN A 84 0.58 6.26 11.05
N MET A 85 0.68 4.93 11.22
CA MET A 85 -0.50 4.07 11.30
C MET A 85 -1.39 4.39 12.49
N MET A 86 -0.83 4.85 13.59
CA MET A 86 -1.59 5.20 14.78
C MET A 86 -2.40 6.50 14.61
N GLU A 87 -1.98 7.36 13.67
CA GLU A 87 -2.62 8.64 13.37
C GLU A 87 -3.71 8.56 12.30
N ILE A 88 -3.80 7.42 11.58
CA ILE A 88 -4.85 7.23 10.57
C ILE A 88 -6.25 7.25 11.26
N PRO A 89 -7.28 7.88 10.64
CA PRO A 89 -8.63 7.80 11.17
C PRO A 89 -9.11 6.35 11.31
N ALA A 90 -9.54 5.97 12.52
CA ALA A 90 -10.03 4.62 12.81
C ALA A 90 -11.16 4.19 11.85
N VAL A 91 -12.09 5.13 11.56
CA VAL A 91 -13.19 4.89 10.60
C VAL A 91 -12.67 4.51 9.21
N PHE A 92 -11.61 5.18 8.73
CA PHE A 92 -11.01 4.88 7.43
C PHE A 92 -10.38 3.47 7.42
N PHE A 93 -9.59 3.17 8.45
CA PHE A 93 -8.95 1.87 8.61
C PHE A 93 -9.97 0.73 8.68
N ILE A 94 -10.97 0.85 9.56
CA ILE A 94 -11.99 -0.18 9.79
C ILE A 94 -12.85 -0.39 8.54
N ARG A 95 -13.27 0.67 7.84
CA ARG A 95 -14.02 0.55 6.57
C ARG A 95 -13.21 -0.14 5.48
N PHE A 96 -11.93 0.16 5.40
CA PHE A 96 -11.05 -0.54 4.45
C PHE A 96 -11.00 -2.04 4.78
N PHE A 97 -10.80 -2.39 6.05
CA PHE A 97 -10.78 -3.78 6.49
C PHE A 97 -12.11 -4.50 6.22
N GLU A 98 -13.23 -3.83 6.45
CA GLU A 98 -14.57 -4.37 6.16
C GLU A 98 -14.77 -4.59 4.66
N ASN A 99 -14.51 -3.58 3.83
CA ASN A 99 -14.69 -3.64 2.39
C ASN A 99 -13.82 -4.70 1.71
N HIS A 100 -12.66 -5.01 2.28
CA HIS A 100 -11.72 -6.00 1.76
C HIS A 100 -11.83 -7.37 2.44
N GLY A 101 -12.82 -7.56 3.34
CA GLY A 101 -13.06 -8.82 4.03
C GLY A 101 -12.02 -9.20 5.07
N PHE A 102 -11.17 -8.27 5.52
CA PHE A 102 -10.17 -8.54 6.57
C PHE A 102 -10.81 -8.76 7.95
N LEU A 103 -12.01 -8.21 8.19
CA LEU A 103 -12.78 -8.44 9.42
C LEU A 103 -13.54 -9.77 9.41
N GLN A 104 -13.42 -10.59 8.36
CA GLN A 104 -14.04 -11.89 8.26
C GLN A 104 -13.05 -13.00 8.66
N ILE A 105 -13.49 -13.97 9.46
CA ILE A 105 -12.69 -15.16 9.78
C ILE A 105 -13.07 -16.30 8.84
N LEU A 106 -14.36 -16.46 8.59
CA LEU A 106 -14.95 -17.41 7.64
C LEU A 106 -15.42 -16.63 6.40
N ASP A 107 -15.52 -17.30 5.26
CA ASP A 107 -16.01 -16.74 4.00
C ASP A 107 -15.24 -15.50 3.50
N ARG A 108 -13.93 -15.50 3.74
CA ARG A 108 -13.06 -14.44 3.21
C ARG A 108 -13.14 -14.40 1.68
N PRO A 109 -13.24 -13.19 1.07
CA PRO A 109 -13.22 -13.07 -0.37
C PRO A 109 -11.94 -13.66 -0.95
N LYS A 110 -12.07 -14.43 -2.03
CA LYS A 110 -10.90 -14.95 -2.74
C LYS A 110 -10.23 -13.81 -3.50
N TRP A 111 -8.96 -13.65 -3.27
CA TRP A 111 -8.13 -12.71 -4.01
C TRP A 111 -7.69 -13.35 -5.33
N TRP A 112 -7.77 -12.56 -6.39
CA TRP A 112 -7.42 -13.00 -7.73
C TRP A 112 -6.35 -12.08 -8.31
N VAL A 113 -5.47 -12.65 -9.11
CA VAL A 113 -4.50 -11.89 -9.93
C VAL A 113 -4.75 -12.17 -11.40
N ILE A 114 -4.41 -11.21 -12.25
CA ILE A 114 -4.50 -11.39 -13.70
C ILE A 114 -3.43 -12.38 -14.14
N LYS A 115 -3.84 -13.48 -14.75
CA LYS A 115 -2.89 -14.47 -15.30
C LYS A 115 -1.97 -13.82 -16.32
N GLY A 116 -0.67 -13.89 -16.09
CA GLY A 116 0.34 -13.22 -16.92
C GLY A 116 0.57 -11.75 -16.59
N GLY A 117 0.03 -11.27 -15.45
CA GLY A 117 0.23 -9.92 -14.92
C GLY A 117 -0.68 -8.86 -15.53
N SER A 118 -0.67 -7.67 -14.93
CA SER A 118 -1.56 -6.56 -15.29
C SER A 118 -1.38 -6.06 -16.75
N ASN A 119 -0.20 -6.27 -17.34
CA ASN A 119 0.05 -5.93 -18.73
C ASN A 119 -0.93 -6.59 -19.73
N GLN A 120 -1.55 -7.71 -19.33
CA GLN A 120 -2.53 -8.41 -20.20
C GLN A 120 -3.81 -7.58 -20.42
N TYR A 121 -4.35 -6.96 -19.38
CA TYR A 121 -5.53 -6.10 -19.55
C TYR A 121 -5.16 -4.76 -20.17
N VAL A 122 -3.98 -4.21 -19.87
CA VAL A 122 -3.49 -2.97 -20.50
C VAL A 122 -3.47 -3.12 -22.03
N LYS A 123 -2.88 -4.21 -22.54
CA LYS A 123 -2.84 -4.50 -23.98
C LYS A 123 -4.23 -4.50 -24.62
N LYS A 124 -5.24 -5.04 -23.90
CA LYS A 124 -6.62 -5.06 -24.41
C LYS A 124 -7.28 -3.68 -24.37
N ILE A 125 -7.09 -2.93 -23.27
CA ILE A 125 -7.69 -1.60 -23.12
C ILE A 125 -7.18 -0.64 -24.20
N ILE A 126 -5.89 -0.66 -24.50
CA ILE A 126 -5.28 0.28 -25.44
C ILE A 126 -5.52 -0.06 -26.93
N THR A 127 -6.15 -1.22 -27.25
CA THR A 127 -6.26 -1.73 -28.62
C THR A 127 -6.79 -0.67 -29.59
N ASP A 128 -7.86 0.06 -29.23
CA ASP A 128 -8.57 0.97 -30.12
C ASP A 128 -7.92 2.37 -30.23
N PHE A 129 -6.95 2.68 -29.38
CA PHE A 129 -6.28 3.98 -29.35
C PHE A 129 -4.76 3.89 -29.20
N LYS A 130 -4.17 2.74 -29.48
CA LYS A 130 -2.74 2.48 -29.36
C LYS A 130 -1.89 3.49 -30.13
N ASP A 131 -2.35 3.87 -31.34
CA ASP A 131 -1.65 4.80 -32.21
C ASP A 131 -1.71 6.25 -31.71
N ARG A 132 -2.56 6.54 -30.75
CA ARG A 132 -2.69 7.85 -30.08
C ARG A 132 -1.87 7.94 -28.79
N ILE A 133 -1.22 6.85 -28.35
CA ILE A 133 -0.37 6.85 -27.16
C ILE A 133 1.03 7.31 -27.53
N ARG A 134 1.49 8.35 -26.87
CA ARG A 134 2.84 8.88 -27.02
C ARG A 134 3.69 8.52 -25.81
N LEU A 135 4.61 7.60 -26.00
CA LEU A 135 5.60 7.23 -25.00
C LEU A 135 6.78 8.18 -25.02
N SER A 136 7.53 8.26 -23.92
CA SER A 136 8.72 9.11 -23.77
C SER A 136 8.44 10.59 -24.10
N THR A 137 7.20 11.03 -23.86
CA THR A 137 6.72 12.37 -24.16
C THR A 137 6.25 13.04 -22.87
N PRO A 138 7.18 13.50 -22.01
CA PRO A 138 6.82 14.11 -20.74
C PRO A 138 6.01 15.39 -20.95
N VAL A 139 4.91 15.53 -20.19
CA VAL A 139 4.17 16.78 -20.06
C VAL A 139 4.88 17.65 -19.03
N ASN A 140 5.16 18.89 -19.39
CA ASN A 140 5.93 19.81 -18.57
C ASN A 140 5.07 20.94 -17.99
N LYS A 141 3.99 21.33 -18.70
CA LYS A 141 3.13 22.43 -18.31
C LYS A 141 1.75 22.32 -18.92
N ILE A 142 0.74 22.78 -18.16
CA ILE A 142 -0.66 22.84 -18.58
C ILE A 142 -1.17 24.24 -18.32
N LYS A 143 -1.59 24.92 -19.39
CA LYS A 143 -2.12 26.28 -19.38
C LYS A 143 -3.59 26.25 -19.76
N ARG A 144 -4.41 27.02 -19.07
CA ARG A 144 -5.84 27.18 -19.35
C ARG A 144 -6.12 28.62 -19.73
N GLU A 145 -6.73 28.84 -20.89
CA GLU A 145 -7.13 30.16 -21.39
C GLU A 145 -8.53 30.05 -22.00
N GLY A 146 -9.51 30.63 -21.30
CA GLY A 146 -10.92 30.44 -21.66
C GLY A 146 -11.34 28.98 -21.66
N ASN A 147 -11.83 28.47 -22.78
CA ASN A 147 -12.26 27.09 -22.96
C ASN A 147 -11.19 26.19 -23.58
N ILE A 148 -9.95 26.67 -23.70
CA ILE A 148 -8.85 25.93 -24.31
C ILE A 148 -7.82 25.55 -23.24
N VAL A 149 -7.35 24.32 -23.32
CA VAL A 149 -6.25 23.82 -22.48
C VAL A 149 -5.04 23.53 -23.38
N THR A 150 -3.95 24.24 -23.15
CA THR A 150 -2.70 24.03 -23.89
C THR A 150 -1.74 23.20 -23.06
N ILE A 151 -1.24 22.11 -23.64
CA ILE A 151 -0.25 21.22 -23.03
C ILE A 151 1.11 21.51 -23.68
N ARG A 152 2.11 21.82 -22.85
CA ARG A 152 3.50 21.87 -23.25
C ARG A 152 4.18 20.54 -22.91
N HIS A 153 4.80 19.91 -23.91
CA HIS A 153 5.36 18.56 -23.76
C HIS A 153 6.66 18.36 -24.55
N GLY A 154 7.27 17.18 -24.40
CA GLY A 154 8.52 16.80 -25.04
C GLY A 154 9.76 17.08 -24.19
N GLN A 155 10.88 16.45 -24.55
CA GLN A 155 12.12 16.51 -23.75
C GLN A 155 12.66 17.94 -23.61
N ASN A 156 12.50 18.78 -24.66
CA ASN A 156 12.99 20.17 -24.67
C ASN A 156 11.86 21.19 -24.42
N GLN A 157 10.67 20.77 -23.98
CA GLN A 157 9.50 21.64 -23.73
C GLN A 157 9.07 22.52 -24.94
N GLN A 158 9.37 22.08 -26.14
CA GLN A 158 9.19 22.91 -27.35
C GLN A 158 7.87 22.70 -28.09
N LEU A 159 7.14 21.64 -27.76
CA LEU A 159 5.88 21.32 -28.42
C LEU A 159 4.70 21.77 -27.58
N GLU A 160 3.78 22.48 -28.22
CA GLU A 160 2.51 22.89 -27.60
C GLU A 160 1.35 22.35 -28.43
N GLU A 161 0.37 21.77 -27.76
CA GLU A 161 -0.88 21.30 -28.36
C GLU A 161 -2.07 21.77 -27.54
N SER A 162 -3.15 22.14 -28.23
CA SER A 162 -4.37 22.63 -27.60
C SER A 162 -5.46 21.57 -27.65
N PHE A 163 -6.25 21.50 -26.57
CA PHE A 163 -7.33 20.54 -26.37
C PHE A 163 -8.54 21.24 -25.72
N ASP A 164 -9.72 20.67 -25.91
CA ASP A 164 -10.94 21.12 -25.24
C ASP A 164 -10.94 20.76 -23.77
N ALA A 165 -10.34 19.61 -23.40
CA ALA A 165 -10.27 19.13 -22.02
C ALA A 165 -9.03 18.26 -21.80
N VAL A 166 -8.56 18.19 -20.55
CA VAL A 166 -7.43 17.38 -20.12
C VAL A 166 -7.79 16.62 -18.85
N VAL A 167 -7.47 15.32 -18.80
CA VAL A 167 -7.54 14.50 -17.60
C VAL A 167 -6.13 14.24 -17.08
N LEU A 168 -5.86 14.64 -15.83
CA LEU A 168 -4.58 14.41 -15.17
C LEU A 168 -4.67 13.08 -14.37
N ALA A 169 -3.98 12.05 -14.85
CA ALA A 169 -3.89 10.74 -14.21
C ALA A 169 -2.49 10.54 -13.59
N THR A 170 -1.99 11.57 -12.91
CA THR A 170 -0.69 11.58 -12.20
C THR A 170 -0.91 11.72 -10.69
N HIS A 171 0.15 11.67 -9.90
CA HIS A 171 0.08 12.02 -8.48
C HIS A 171 -0.46 13.45 -8.32
N SER A 172 -1.15 13.72 -7.21
CA SER A 172 -1.76 15.05 -6.98
C SER A 172 -0.73 16.17 -6.89
N ASP A 173 0.43 15.93 -6.26
CA ASP A 173 1.55 16.88 -6.20
C ASP A 173 2.18 17.12 -7.57
N GLN A 174 2.29 16.08 -8.40
CA GLN A 174 2.77 16.19 -9.79
C GLN A 174 1.75 16.95 -10.65
N SER A 175 0.46 16.62 -10.51
CA SER A 175 -0.63 17.37 -11.17
C SER A 175 -0.57 18.86 -10.85
N LEU A 176 -0.38 19.19 -9.56
CA LEU A 176 -0.29 20.58 -9.10
C LEU A 176 0.92 21.31 -9.71
N LYS A 177 2.08 20.64 -9.81
CA LYS A 177 3.29 21.20 -10.43
C LYS A 177 3.14 21.45 -11.94
N LEU A 178 2.30 20.67 -12.62
CA LEU A 178 2.05 20.83 -14.06
C LEU A 178 1.17 22.05 -14.38
N LEU A 179 0.31 22.47 -13.46
CA LEU A 179 -0.60 23.59 -13.68
C LEU A 179 0.15 24.93 -13.68
N ASP A 180 0.04 25.72 -14.75
CA ASP A 180 0.67 27.04 -14.88
C ASP A 180 0.16 28.03 -13.83
N LYS A 181 -1.17 28.10 -13.68
CA LYS A 181 -1.87 28.98 -12.72
C LYS A 181 -2.91 28.18 -11.96
N PRO A 182 -2.50 27.38 -10.94
CA PRO A 182 -3.46 26.66 -10.13
C PRO A 182 -4.28 27.63 -9.29
N THR A 183 -5.58 27.38 -9.20
CA THR A 183 -6.49 28.10 -8.32
C THR A 183 -6.17 27.85 -6.85
N VAL A 184 -6.70 28.65 -5.94
CA VAL A 184 -6.57 28.43 -4.50
C VAL A 184 -7.12 27.05 -4.11
N LYS A 185 -8.29 26.69 -4.62
CA LYS A 185 -8.92 25.37 -4.36
C LYS A 185 -8.06 24.19 -4.86
N GLU A 186 -7.45 24.31 -6.04
CA GLU A 186 -6.54 23.26 -6.55
C GLU A 186 -5.29 23.12 -5.68
N LYS A 187 -4.70 24.22 -5.23
CA LYS A 187 -3.55 24.18 -4.30
C LYS A 187 -3.91 23.49 -2.98
N GLU A 188 -5.06 23.83 -2.42
CA GLU A 188 -5.53 23.26 -1.16
C GLU A 188 -5.84 21.75 -1.28
N ILE A 189 -6.52 21.34 -2.35
CA ILE A 189 -6.96 19.94 -2.51
C ILE A 189 -5.81 19.06 -2.97
N LEU A 190 -5.10 19.44 -4.03
CA LEU A 190 -4.02 18.61 -4.57
C LEU A 190 -2.78 18.62 -3.68
N GLY A 191 -2.53 19.71 -2.93
CA GLY A 191 -1.44 19.82 -1.99
C GLY A 191 -1.68 19.14 -0.63
N ALA A 192 -2.91 18.73 -0.32
CA ALA A 192 -3.24 18.11 0.96
C ALA A 192 -2.78 16.63 1.07
N LEU A 193 -2.32 16.03 -0.01
CA LEU A 193 -1.86 14.64 -0.05
C LEU A 193 -0.33 14.62 -0.09
N PRO A 194 0.37 14.37 1.03
CA PRO A 194 1.81 14.15 1.02
C PRO A 194 2.15 12.79 0.41
N TYR A 195 3.35 12.66 -0.13
CA TYR A 195 3.87 11.43 -0.70
C TYR A 195 5.12 10.97 0.03
N GLN A 196 5.23 9.67 0.24
CA GLN A 196 6.41 9.02 0.83
C GLN A 196 7.13 8.19 -0.23
N LYS A 197 8.44 8.39 -0.30
CA LYS A 197 9.32 7.58 -1.15
C LYS A 197 9.48 6.17 -0.59
N ASN A 198 9.42 5.18 -1.47
CA ASN A 198 9.67 3.77 -1.17
C ASN A 198 10.60 3.20 -2.22
N ASP A 199 11.72 2.65 -1.79
CA ASP A 199 12.64 1.94 -2.66
C ASP A 199 12.15 0.49 -2.81
N ALA A 200 12.17 -0.01 -4.04
CA ALA A 200 11.69 -1.33 -4.40
C ALA A 200 12.76 -2.11 -5.18
N LEU A 201 13.11 -3.28 -4.70
CA LEU A 201 14.04 -4.18 -5.39
C LEU A 201 13.32 -5.42 -5.90
N LEU A 202 13.46 -5.68 -7.20
CA LEU A 202 13.15 -6.98 -7.77
C LEU A 202 14.41 -7.86 -7.68
N HIS A 203 14.30 -8.99 -7.01
CA HIS A 203 15.44 -9.88 -6.74
C HIS A 203 15.01 -11.36 -6.63
N TYR A 204 15.98 -12.26 -6.45
CA TYR A 204 15.75 -13.68 -6.18
C TYR A 204 16.49 -14.16 -4.90
N ASP A 205 16.72 -13.25 -3.96
CA ASP A 205 17.24 -13.60 -2.65
C ASP A 205 16.09 -13.99 -1.70
N ASP A 206 15.93 -15.28 -1.45
CA ASP A 206 14.87 -15.79 -0.57
C ASP A 206 15.29 -15.85 0.91
N SER A 207 16.52 -15.48 1.24
CA SER A 207 16.99 -15.39 2.63
C SER A 207 16.25 -14.35 3.45
N ILE A 208 15.67 -13.34 2.79
CA ILE A 208 14.84 -12.28 3.42
C ILE A 208 13.43 -12.77 3.82
N LEU A 209 12.98 -13.90 3.28
CA LEU A 209 11.70 -14.50 3.63
C LEU A 209 11.76 -15.18 5.00
N PRO A 210 10.61 -15.47 5.66
CA PRO A 210 10.59 -16.19 6.91
C PRO A 210 11.40 -17.49 6.86
N LYS A 211 12.15 -17.81 7.92
CA LYS A 211 12.94 -19.03 8.01
C LYS A 211 12.09 -20.29 7.83
N ARG A 212 10.83 -20.22 8.26
CA ARG A 212 9.87 -21.32 8.13
C ARG A 212 9.05 -21.17 6.87
N ARG A 213 9.25 -22.07 5.90
CA ARG A 213 8.51 -22.05 4.63
C ARG A 213 6.98 -22.11 4.82
N LEU A 214 6.49 -22.71 5.91
CA LEU A 214 5.06 -22.71 6.25
C LEU A 214 4.50 -21.31 6.58
N ALA A 215 5.36 -20.35 6.93
CA ALA A 215 4.99 -18.96 7.14
C ALA A 215 5.07 -18.11 5.86
N TRP A 216 5.56 -18.65 4.74
CA TRP A 216 5.63 -17.91 3.50
C TRP A 216 4.23 -17.56 2.99
N SER A 217 4.07 -16.31 2.64
CA SER A 217 2.84 -15.75 2.09
C SER A 217 3.15 -14.93 0.84
N SER A 218 2.13 -14.54 0.11
CA SER A 218 2.28 -13.57 -1.00
C SER A 218 2.91 -12.26 -0.51
N TRP A 219 2.54 -11.83 0.70
CA TRP A 219 3.06 -10.66 1.39
C TRP A 219 3.72 -11.10 2.68
N ASN A 220 5.01 -10.80 2.83
CA ASN A 220 5.77 -11.09 4.02
C ASN A 220 6.34 -9.78 4.52
N TYR A 221 5.97 -9.38 5.72
CA TYR A 221 6.54 -8.19 6.31
C TYR A 221 7.55 -8.57 7.41
N PHE A 222 8.55 -7.75 7.54
CA PHE A 222 9.56 -7.85 8.59
C PHE A 222 9.44 -6.64 9.51
N LEU A 223 9.25 -6.89 10.81
CA LEU A 223 9.29 -5.86 11.84
C LEU A 223 10.74 -5.69 12.28
N ASP A 224 11.33 -4.58 11.94
CA ASP A 224 12.45 -4.05 12.69
C ASP A 224 11.92 -3.23 13.88
N HIS A 225 12.78 -2.95 14.84
CA HIS A 225 12.33 -2.37 16.13
C HIS A 225 12.13 -0.85 16.07
N ASP A 226 12.49 -0.18 14.99
CA ASP A 226 12.28 1.26 14.85
C ASP A 226 10.91 1.56 14.26
N ILE A 227 10.04 2.18 15.04
CA ILE A 227 8.68 2.57 14.63
C ILE A 227 8.64 3.75 13.65
N ASN A 228 9.76 4.42 13.44
CA ASN A 228 9.88 5.56 12.54
C ASN A 228 10.47 5.17 11.17
N GLU A 229 10.97 3.94 11.04
CA GLU A 229 11.44 3.43 9.77
C GLU A 229 10.32 2.79 8.96
N PRO A 230 10.34 2.93 7.63
CA PRO A 230 9.37 2.27 6.76
C PRO A 230 9.37 0.76 6.96
N ILE A 231 8.19 0.16 6.98
CA ILE A 231 8.06 -1.30 7.07
C ILE A 231 8.74 -1.97 5.88
N VAL A 232 9.53 -2.98 6.19
CA VAL A 232 10.07 -3.90 5.20
C VAL A 232 8.99 -4.88 4.79
N LEU A 233 8.57 -4.81 3.53
CA LEU A 233 7.60 -5.70 2.93
C LEU A 233 8.22 -6.45 1.76
N THR A 234 8.19 -7.78 1.80
CA THR A 234 8.63 -8.63 0.70
C THR A 234 7.46 -9.38 0.09
N TYR A 235 7.19 -9.10 -1.17
CA TYR A 235 6.26 -9.87 -2.00
C TYR A 235 6.95 -11.12 -2.52
N ASN A 236 6.42 -12.31 -2.21
CA ASN A 236 6.81 -13.54 -2.90
C ASN A 236 6.00 -13.66 -4.19
N MET A 237 6.64 -13.33 -5.30
CA MET A 237 5.98 -13.28 -6.61
C MET A 237 5.55 -14.65 -7.12
N ASN A 238 6.26 -15.71 -6.71
CA ASN A 238 5.91 -17.08 -7.09
C ASN A 238 4.55 -17.48 -6.49
N ILE A 239 4.30 -17.13 -5.22
CA ILE A 239 3.02 -17.36 -4.57
C ILE A 239 1.96 -16.39 -5.14
N LEU A 240 2.30 -15.09 -5.22
CA LEU A 240 1.35 -14.04 -5.62
C LEU A 240 0.81 -14.23 -7.02
N GLN A 241 1.66 -14.62 -7.97
CA GLN A 241 1.30 -14.76 -9.39
C GLN A 241 1.24 -16.21 -9.88
N GLY A 242 1.45 -17.19 -8.99
CA GLY A 242 1.46 -18.61 -9.36
C GLY A 242 2.59 -18.97 -10.32
N LEU A 243 3.77 -18.37 -10.16
CA LEU A 243 4.92 -18.61 -11.06
C LEU A 243 5.50 -19.98 -10.81
N LYS A 244 5.65 -20.76 -11.88
CA LYS A 244 6.38 -22.03 -11.87
C LYS A 244 7.84 -21.78 -12.27
N ALA A 245 8.66 -21.33 -11.34
CA ALA A 245 10.05 -21.02 -11.56
C ALA A 245 10.95 -21.78 -10.58
N SER A 246 12.19 -22.06 -10.99
CA SER A 246 13.20 -22.73 -10.15
C SER A 246 13.75 -21.83 -9.04
N ARG A 247 13.62 -20.49 -9.22
CA ARG A 247 14.02 -19.47 -8.24
C ARG A 247 12.79 -18.83 -7.62
N THR A 248 12.93 -18.36 -6.39
CA THR A 248 11.90 -17.53 -5.73
C THR A 248 12.13 -16.08 -6.09
N PHE A 249 11.25 -15.50 -6.91
CA PHE A 249 11.29 -14.08 -7.22
C PHE A 249 10.59 -13.28 -6.14
N CYS A 250 11.26 -12.23 -5.69
CA CYS A 250 10.77 -11.33 -4.65
C CYS A 250 10.77 -9.89 -5.12
N VAL A 251 9.83 -9.10 -4.59
CA VAL A 251 9.90 -7.64 -4.62
C VAL A 251 9.91 -7.17 -3.18
N THR A 252 11.02 -6.54 -2.76
CA THR A 252 11.17 -6.02 -1.39
C THR A 252 11.14 -4.51 -1.39
N LEU A 253 10.36 -3.95 -0.47
CA LEU A 253 10.27 -2.52 -0.22
C LEU A 253 11.09 -2.14 1.02
N ASN A 254 11.81 -1.02 0.91
CA ASN A 254 12.47 -0.33 2.03
C ASN A 254 13.51 -1.16 2.81
N ASN A 255 14.17 -2.10 2.15
CA ASN A 255 15.27 -2.85 2.74
C ASN A 255 16.29 -3.26 1.65
N THR A 256 17.01 -2.28 1.14
CA THR A 256 17.97 -2.49 0.06
C THR A 256 19.23 -3.20 0.54
N ASP A 257 19.68 -2.87 1.74
CA ASP A 257 20.99 -3.26 2.28
C ASP A 257 21.08 -4.72 2.76
N SER A 258 19.92 -5.35 3.02
CA SER A 258 19.85 -6.75 3.46
C SER A 258 19.80 -7.76 2.32
N ILE A 259 19.76 -7.31 1.07
CA ILE A 259 19.64 -8.16 -0.11
C ILE A 259 21.00 -8.32 -0.77
N ASP A 260 21.39 -9.54 -1.07
CA ASP A 260 22.62 -9.85 -1.82
C ASP A 260 22.59 -9.14 -3.19
N GLU A 261 23.53 -8.22 -3.40
CA GLU A 261 23.63 -7.40 -4.62
C GLU A 261 23.70 -8.27 -5.89
N ASN A 262 24.31 -9.45 -5.82
CA ASN A 262 24.41 -10.39 -6.96
C ASN A 262 23.05 -11.02 -7.32
N LYS A 263 22.05 -10.90 -6.48
CA LYS A 263 20.70 -11.43 -6.68
C LYS A 263 19.70 -10.35 -7.07
N ILE A 264 20.10 -9.09 -7.14
CA ILE A 264 19.25 -7.97 -7.56
C ILE A 264 19.08 -8.02 -9.08
N ILE A 265 17.83 -7.96 -9.54
CA ILE A 265 17.48 -7.88 -10.97
C ILE A 265 17.24 -6.42 -11.36
N LYS A 266 16.54 -5.67 -10.52
CA LYS A 266 16.19 -4.27 -10.80
C LYS A 266 15.90 -3.52 -9.50
N GLN A 267 16.39 -2.29 -9.43
CA GLN A 267 16.03 -1.32 -8.40
C GLN A 267 15.14 -0.23 -8.98
N LEU A 268 14.10 0.13 -8.24
CA LEU A 268 13.12 1.14 -8.59
C LEU A 268 12.83 1.99 -7.35
N SER A 269 12.39 3.22 -7.57
CA SER A 269 11.89 4.07 -6.50
C SER A 269 10.48 4.54 -6.85
N TYR A 270 9.55 4.35 -5.94
CA TYR A 270 8.16 4.75 -6.07
C TYR A 270 7.77 5.71 -4.96
N GLU A 271 6.76 6.51 -5.21
CA GLU A 271 6.16 7.37 -4.19
C GLU A 271 4.71 6.93 -3.96
N HIS A 272 4.34 6.79 -2.68
CA HIS A 272 2.99 6.44 -2.27
C HIS A 272 2.34 7.59 -1.50
N PRO A 273 1.04 7.88 -1.74
CA PRO A 273 0.33 8.89 -0.97
C PRO A 273 0.17 8.46 0.49
N LEU A 274 0.38 9.38 1.42
CA LEU A 274 0.08 9.19 2.84
C LEU A 274 -1.38 9.58 3.11
N PHE A 275 -2.09 8.72 3.82
CA PHE A 275 -3.50 8.94 4.16
C PHE A 275 -3.63 9.70 5.48
N THR A 276 -3.53 11.01 5.40
CA THR A 276 -3.76 11.93 6.54
C THR A 276 -5.24 12.30 6.66
N ILE A 277 -5.64 12.79 7.84
CA ILE A 277 -7.00 13.34 8.04
C ILE A 277 -7.30 14.45 7.03
N GLU A 278 -6.35 15.37 6.83
CA GLU A 278 -6.46 16.48 5.88
C GLU A 278 -6.61 15.98 4.44
N GLY A 279 -5.82 15.00 4.02
CA GLY A 279 -5.90 14.40 2.69
C GLY A 279 -7.26 13.73 2.43
N ILE A 280 -7.79 13.00 3.42
CA ILE A 280 -9.10 12.35 3.33
C ILE A 280 -10.22 13.39 3.26
N GLU A 281 -10.16 14.46 4.04
CA GLU A 281 -11.15 15.54 3.98
C GLU A 281 -11.04 16.35 2.68
N ALA A 282 -9.83 16.55 2.15
CA ALA A 282 -9.63 17.21 0.85
C ALA A 282 -10.31 16.45 -0.29
N GLN A 283 -10.28 15.12 -0.29
CA GLN A 283 -10.95 14.30 -1.31
C GLN A 283 -12.47 14.53 -1.39
N LYS A 284 -13.10 14.95 -0.30
CA LYS A 284 -14.56 15.25 -0.27
C LYS A 284 -14.90 16.60 -0.89
N ARG A 285 -13.92 17.48 -1.06
CA ARG A 285 -14.09 18.86 -1.56
C ARG A 285 -13.82 19.01 -3.05
N LYS A 286 -13.59 17.91 -3.75
CA LYS A 286 -13.32 17.87 -5.20
C LYS A 286 -14.55 18.23 -6.05
#